data_6823c677d857b00107abdf68fc642dc8
#
_entry.id   6823c677d857b00107abdf68fc642dc8
#
_cell.length_a   1.000
_cell.length_b   1.000
_cell.length_c   1.000
_cell.angle_alpha   90.00
_cell.angle_beta   90.00
_cell.angle_gamma   90.00
#
_symmetry.space_group_name_H-M   'P 1'
#
loop_
_entity.id
_entity.type
_entity.pdbx_description
1 polymer ?
#
loop_
_entity_poly.entity_id
_entity_poly.type
_entity_poly.pdbx_seq_one_letter_code
_entity_poly.pdbx_strand_id
1 'polypeptide(L)'
;MKFRPFFLSEYEIQTIFFIRSIHVKVVVHYYGRLAAKQGWRFDTTYDHKDENGEPLPFTFVLGSGKVIAGMEAAVKSMKVGGIRRVIIPPSQGYQNTSQEPIPPNYFDRQRLFTTIFNPTRLANGEGSSLGTLIFDIELLQIRHLTNKLASPGS
;
A
#
# COMPACT_ATOMS: atom_id res chain seq x y z
N MET A 1 21.49 -31.61 28.02
CA MET A 1 21.64 -31.04 26.69
C MET A 1 21.31 -29.56 26.75
N LYS A 2 22.33 -28.74 26.63
CA LYS A 2 22.11 -27.30 26.71
C LYS A 2 21.63 -26.79 25.35
N PHE A 3 20.37 -26.34 25.29
CA PHE A 3 19.85 -25.61 24.17
C PHE A 3 20.60 -24.29 24.09
N ARG A 4 21.35 -24.06 23.02
CA ARG A 4 21.84 -22.73 22.72
C ARG A 4 20.76 -22.02 21.94
N PRO A 5 20.13 -20.99 22.50
CA PRO A 5 19.19 -20.22 21.73
C PRO A 5 19.91 -19.59 20.54
N PHE A 6 19.35 -19.79 19.37
CA PHE A 6 19.85 -19.18 18.14
C PHE A 6 19.31 -17.77 18.08
N PHE A 7 20.17 -16.78 18.24
CA PHE A 7 19.79 -15.38 18.12
C PHE A 7 20.24 -14.85 16.77
N LEU A 8 19.26 -14.37 15.98
CA LEU A 8 19.55 -13.61 14.79
C LEU A 8 19.85 -12.16 15.20
N SER A 9 20.81 -11.54 14.53
CA SER A 9 21.02 -10.10 14.65
C SER A 9 19.82 -9.34 14.09
N GLU A 10 19.59 -8.11 14.53
CA GLU A 10 18.53 -7.26 13.98
C GLU A 10 18.63 -7.12 12.47
N TYR A 11 19.85 -7.00 11.95
CA TYR A 11 20.10 -6.92 10.53
C TYR A 11 19.65 -8.20 9.80
N GLU A 12 19.97 -9.36 10.34
CA GLU A 12 19.54 -10.64 9.75
C GLU A 12 18.04 -10.81 9.79
N ILE A 13 17.40 -10.42 10.88
CA ILE A 13 15.93 -10.45 11.01
C ILE A 13 15.30 -9.53 9.98
N GLN A 14 15.81 -8.30 9.82
CA GLN A 14 15.31 -7.35 8.83
C GLN A 14 15.52 -7.86 7.42
N THR A 15 16.67 -8.45 7.13
CA THR A 15 16.98 -9.03 5.82
C THR A 15 16.03 -10.18 5.47
N ILE A 16 15.82 -11.11 6.41
CA ILE A 16 14.88 -12.21 6.22
C ILE A 16 13.46 -11.69 6.02
N PHE A 17 13.05 -10.70 6.80
CA PHE A 17 11.74 -10.08 6.69
C PHE A 17 11.56 -9.39 5.34
N PHE A 18 12.57 -8.67 4.87
CA PHE A 18 12.59 -8.03 3.57
C PHE A 18 12.48 -9.05 2.43
N ILE A 19 13.31 -10.10 2.47
CA ILE A 19 13.28 -11.17 1.45
C ILE A 19 11.92 -11.85 1.41
N ARG A 20 11.33 -12.15 2.56
CA ARG A 20 10.00 -12.75 2.63
C ARG A 20 8.92 -11.84 2.08
N SER A 21 9.02 -10.53 2.36
CA SER A 21 8.04 -9.54 1.91
C SER A 21 8.04 -9.35 0.40
N ILE A 22 9.21 -9.30 -0.25
CA ILE A 22 9.30 -9.11 -1.71
C ILE A 22 8.79 -10.32 -2.51
N HIS A 23 8.59 -11.47 -1.84
CA HIS A 23 8.04 -12.67 -2.47
C HIS A 23 6.55 -12.85 -2.21
N VAL A 24 5.89 -11.89 -1.58
CA VAL A 24 4.46 -11.96 -1.28
C VAL A 24 3.71 -10.92 -2.12
N LYS A 25 2.85 -11.43 -2.98
CA LYS A 25 1.96 -10.62 -3.80
C LYS A 25 0.58 -10.57 -3.14
N VAL A 26 0.02 -9.39 -3.00
CA VAL A 26 -1.32 -9.21 -2.44
C VAL A 26 -2.25 -8.58 -3.45
N VAL A 27 -3.51 -8.98 -3.37
CA VAL A 27 -4.59 -8.52 -4.24
C VAL A 27 -5.66 -7.90 -3.34
N VAL A 28 -5.99 -6.63 -3.58
CA VAL A 28 -6.93 -5.88 -2.75
C VAL A 28 -7.93 -5.11 -3.61
N HIS A 29 -9.13 -4.91 -3.06
CA HIS A 29 -9.97 -3.79 -3.45
C HIS A 29 -9.80 -2.66 -2.43
N TYR A 30 -9.86 -1.44 -2.89
CA TYR A 30 -9.79 -0.28 -2.00
C TYR A 30 -10.73 0.84 -2.43
N TYR A 31 -11.03 1.68 -1.45
CA TYR A 31 -11.76 2.92 -1.60
C TYR A 31 -10.95 4.00 -0.87
N GLY A 32 -10.37 4.93 -1.62
CA GLY A 32 -9.45 5.93 -1.08
C GLY A 32 -10.08 7.32 -1.02
N ARG A 33 -9.99 7.94 0.17
CA ARG A 33 -10.47 9.29 0.44
C ARG A 33 -9.36 10.17 0.97
N LEU A 34 -9.48 11.45 0.69
CA LEU A 34 -8.62 12.47 1.26
C LEU A 34 -9.37 13.17 2.40
N ALA A 35 -8.89 13.05 3.63
CA ALA A 35 -9.56 13.61 4.79
C ALA A 35 -9.75 15.13 4.68
N ALA A 36 -8.77 15.83 4.10
CA ALA A 36 -8.77 17.30 4.01
C ALA A 36 -9.87 17.90 3.13
N LYS A 37 -10.42 17.15 2.20
CA LYS A 37 -11.44 17.64 1.24
C LYS A 37 -12.81 17.06 1.56
N GLN A 38 -13.21 17.12 2.83
CA GLN A 38 -14.48 16.59 3.31
C GLN A 38 -14.69 15.12 2.94
N GLY A 39 -13.60 14.34 2.96
CA GLY A 39 -13.64 12.94 2.60
C GLY A 39 -13.76 12.69 1.10
N TRP A 40 -13.26 13.61 0.27
CA TRP A 40 -13.29 13.44 -1.17
C TRP A 40 -12.66 12.11 -1.58
N ARG A 41 -13.45 11.31 -2.28
CA ARG A 41 -12.99 10.06 -2.87
C ARG A 41 -12.10 10.38 -4.07
N PHE A 42 -10.82 10.08 -3.96
CA PHE A 42 -9.91 10.31 -5.07
C PHE A 42 -9.77 9.09 -5.98
N ASP A 43 -10.03 7.89 -5.47
CA ASP A 43 -9.92 6.67 -6.26
C ASP A 43 -10.59 5.48 -5.60
N THR A 44 -11.04 4.53 -6.41
CA THR A 44 -11.49 3.22 -5.96
C THR A 44 -11.29 2.18 -7.06
N THR A 45 -10.87 0.98 -6.70
CA THR A 45 -10.73 -0.13 -7.64
C THR A 45 -12.04 -0.54 -8.30
N TYR A 46 -13.18 -0.23 -7.69
CA TYR A 46 -14.49 -0.53 -8.28
C TYR A 46 -14.80 0.29 -9.53
N ASP A 47 -14.08 1.42 -9.74
CA ASP A 47 -14.18 2.22 -10.94
C ASP A 47 -13.16 1.80 -12.02
N HIS A 48 -12.19 0.96 -11.66
CA HIS A 48 -11.25 0.39 -12.61
C HIS A 48 -11.88 -0.86 -13.22
N LYS A 49 -12.21 -0.80 -14.50
CA LYS A 49 -12.90 -1.90 -15.17
C LYS A 49 -11.97 -2.65 -16.11
N ASP A 50 -12.12 -3.96 -16.14
CA ASP A 50 -11.49 -4.80 -17.15
C ASP A 50 -12.29 -4.78 -18.46
N GLU A 51 -11.85 -5.58 -19.43
CA GLU A 51 -12.49 -5.67 -20.75
C GLU A 51 -13.94 -6.15 -20.68
N ASN A 52 -14.31 -6.87 -19.63
CA ASN A 52 -15.65 -7.40 -19.40
C ASN A 52 -16.53 -6.46 -18.56
N GLY A 53 -15.98 -5.32 -18.14
CA GLY A 53 -16.68 -4.36 -17.28
C GLY A 53 -16.66 -4.73 -15.80
N GLU A 54 -15.86 -5.73 -15.40
CA GLU A 54 -15.72 -6.12 -14.01
C GLU A 54 -14.67 -5.28 -13.29
N PRO A 55 -14.84 -5.02 -11.98
CA PRO A 55 -13.86 -4.28 -11.21
C PRO A 55 -12.49 -4.96 -11.19
N LEU A 56 -11.44 -4.20 -11.50
CA LEU A 56 -10.07 -4.68 -11.48
C LEU A 56 -9.45 -4.44 -10.11
N PRO A 57 -9.07 -5.48 -9.37
CA PRO A 57 -8.40 -5.30 -8.10
C PRO A 57 -6.98 -4.76 -8.30
N PHE A 58 -6.49 -4.12 -7.26
CA PHE A 58 -5.11 -3.63 -7.21
C PHE A 58 -4.20 -4.72 -6.67
N THR A 59 -3.10 -4.94 -7.35
CA THR A 59 -2.13 -5.97 -7.01
C THR A 59 -0.77 -5.36 -6.79
N PHE A 60 -0.11 -5.72 -5.69
CA PHE A 60 1.23 -5.23 -5.40
C PHE A 60 2.05 -6.27 -4.63
N VAL A 61 3.36 -6.08 -4.63
CA VAL A 61 4.31 -6.94 -3.90
C VAL A 61 4.70 -6.24 -2.60
N LEU A 62 4.52 -6.93 -1.48
CA LEU A 62 4.91 -6.41 -0.17
C LEU A 62 6.43 -6.15 -0.13
N GLY A 63 6.80 -5.02 0.46
CA GLY A 63 8.21 -4.63 0.61
C GLY A 63 8.86 -4.07 -0.66
N SER A 64 8.10 -3.91 -1.75
CA SER A 64 8.64 -3.36 -3.00
C SER A 64 9.00 -1.87 -2.93
N GLY A 65 8.47 -1.15 -1.94
CA GLY A 65 8.64 0.30 -1.82
C GLY A 65 7.80 1.11 -2.80
N LYS A 66 7.02 0.46 -3.65
CA LYS A 66 6.20 1.13 -4.66
C LYS A 66 4.86 1.62 -4.12
N VAL A 67 4.40 1.04 -3.03
CA VAL A 67 3.11 1.35 -2.40
C VAL A 67 3.33 2.16 -1.14
N ILE A 68 2.38 3.04 -0.84
CA ILE A 68 2.43 3.84 0.39
C ILE A 68 2.53 2.93 1.63
N ALA A 69 3.37 3.31 2.58
CA ALA A 69 3.70 2.46 3.73
C ALA A 69 2.48 2.09 4.57
N GLY A 70 1.52 3.00 4.71
CA GLY A 70 0.31 2.75 5.48
C GLY A 70 -0.57 1.65 4.90
N MET A 71 -0.64 1.52 3.58
CA MET A 71 -1.38 0.43 2.94
C MET A 71 -0.69 -0.91 3.15
N GLU A 72 0.63 -0.97 3.02
CA GLU A 72 1.39 -2.20 3.29
C GLU A 72 1.21 -2.65 4.75
N ALA A 73 1.31 -1.72 5.69
CA ALA A 73 1.14 -2.01 7.11
C ALA A 73 -0.25 -2.55 7.42
N ALA A 74 -1.28 -1.95 6.80
CA ALA A 74 -2.66 -2.41 6.97
C ALA A 74 -2.84 -3.84 6.46
N VAL A 75 -2.38 -4.14 5.26
CA VAL A 75 -2.53 -5.45 4.63
C VAL A 75 -1.79 -6.53 5.43
N LYS A 76 -0.60 -6.23 5.96
CA LYS A 76 0.17 -7.16 6.79
C LYS A 76 -0.58 -7.61 8.05
N SER A 77 -1.50 -6.79 8.54
CA SER A 77 -2.30 -7.09 9.74
C SER A 77 -3.67 -7.71 9.43
N MET A 78 -3.99 -7.91 8.15
CA MET A 78 -5.29 -8.40 7.70
C MET A 78 -5.26 -9.88 7.37
N LYS A 79 -6.45 -10.49 7.44
CA LYS A 79 -6.70 -11.84 6.93
C LYS A 79 -7.42 -11.75 5.59
N VAL A 80 -7.20 -12.74 4.73
CA VAL A 80 -7.93 -12.87 3.46
C VAL A 80 -9.44 -12.88 3.73
N GLY A 81 -10.16 -12.08 2.96
CA GLY A 81 -11.59 -11.86 3.13
C GLY A 81 -11.95 -10.74 4.11
N GLY A 82 -10.97 -10.21 4.83
CA GLY A 82 -11.19 -9.11 5.76
C GLY A 82 -11.34 -7.76 5.08
N ILE A 83 -12.10 -6.87 5.71
CA ILE A 83 -12.26 -5.48 5.30
C ILE A 83 -11.83 -4.61 6.47
N ARG A 84 -11.03 -3.57 6.19
CA ARG A 84 -10.52 -2.67 7.22
C ARG A 84 -10.52 -1.23 6.74
N ARG A 85 -11.00 -0.33 7.61
CA ARG A 85 -10.80 1.10 7.42
C ARG A 85 -9.51 1.52 8.11
N VAL A 86 -8.64 2.21 7.39
CA VAL A 86 -7.35 2.66 7.87
C VAL A 86 -7.22 4.16 7.68
N ILE A 87 -6.82 4.84 8.74
CA ILE A 87 -6.45 6.26 8.67
C ILE A 87 -4.93 6.31 8.55
N ILE A 88 -4.44 6.85 7.46
CA ILE A 88 -3.02 6.88 7.13
C ILE A 88 -2.50 8.31 7.31
N PRO A 89 -1.61 8.54 8.29
CA PRO A 89 -1.01 9.85 8.47
C PRO A 89 -0.06 10.18 7.31
N PRO A 90 0.25 11.46 7.09
CA PRO A 90 1.10 11.89 5.97
C PRO A 90 2.45 11.17 5.90
N SER A 91 3.08 10.89 7.04
CA SER A 91 4.36 10.18 7.09
C SER A 91 4.32 8.76 6.53
N GLN A 92 3.14 8.15 6.46
CA GLN A 92 2.93 6.81 5.91
C GLN A 92 2.07 6.83 4.63
N GLY A 93 1.72 8.01 4.17
CA GLY A 93 1.02 8.24 2.91
C GLY A 93 1.98 8.49 1.76
N TYR A 94 1.52 9.27 0.78
CA TYR A 94 2.32 9.61 -0.39
C TYR A 94 3.50 10.50 -0.05
N GLN A 95 4.71 10.04 -0.31
CA GLN A 95 5.94 10.80 -0.14
C GLN A 95 6.38 11.47 -1.44
N ASN A 96 5.92 10.95 -2.58
CA ASN A 96 6.19 11.47 -3.91
C ASN A 96 5.04 11.09 -4.85
N THR A 97 5.12 11.53 -6.11
CA THR A 97 4.06 11.33 -7.11
C THR A 97 4.13 9.98 -7.81
N SER A 98 5.10 9.13 -7.47
CA SER A 98 5.26 7.81 -8.08
C SER A 98 4.78 6.66 -7.21
N GLN A 99 4.47 6.90 -5.93
CA GLN A 99 3.96 5.87 -5.04
C GLN A 99 2.52 5.51 -5.39
N GLU A 100 2.25 4.21 -5.36
CA GLU A 100 0.92 3.66 -5.65
C GLU A 100 0.10 3.47 -4.35
N PRO A 101 -1.22 3.38 -4.43
CA PRO A 101 -2.06 3.41 -5.64
C PRO A 101 -2.25 4.83 -6.18
N ILE A 102 -2.20 4.98 -7.49
CA ILE A 102 -2.34 6.26 -8.18
C ILE A 102 -3.66 6.26 -8.95
N PRO A 103 -4.51 7.30 -8.80
CA PRO A 103 -5.72 7.40 -9.60
C PRO A 103 -5.39 7.36 -11.10
N PRO A 104 -6.07 6.51 -11.88
CA PRO A 104 -5.83 6.44 -13.33
C PRO A 104 -6.33 7.69 -14.06
N ASN A 105 -7.35 8.34 -13.53
CA ASN A 105 -7.87 9.58 -14.09
C ASN A 105 -6.88 10.72 -13.85
N TYR A 106 -6.51 11.41 -14.93
CA TYR A 106 -5.53 12.49 -14.87
C TYR A 106 -5.94 13.62 -13.91
N PHE A 107 -7.20 14.04 -13.96
CA PHE A 107 -7.68 15.16 -13.13
C PHE A 107 -7.72 14.79 -11.65
N ASP A 108 -8.13 13.58 -11.33
CA ASP A 108 -8.14 13.11 -9.94
C ASP A 108 -6.72 12.99 -9.39
N ARG A 109 -5.79 12.49 -10.19
CA ARG A 109 -4.37 12.41 -9.85
C ARG A 109 -3.78 13.77 -9.60
N GLN A 110 -4.03 14.74 -10.49
CA GLN A 110 -3.55 16.10 -10.33
C GLN A 110 -4.13 16.75 -9.07
N ARG A 111 -5.43 16.61 -8.88
CA ARG A 111 -6.10 17.15 -7.69
C ARG A 111 -5.55 16.56 -6.39
N LEU A 112 -5.31 15.26 -6.36
CA LEU A 112 -4.74 14.58 -5.21
C LEU A 112 -3.37 15.15 -4.86
N PHE A 113 -2.46 15.13 -5.81
CA PHE A 113 -1.06 15.50 -5.56
C PHE A 113 -0.87 17.01 -5.37
N THR A 114 -1.62 17.84 -6.08
CA THR A 114 -1.56 19.29 -5.83
C THR A 114 -2.14 19.66 -4.47
N THR A 115 -3.07 18.89 -3.94
CA THR A 115 -3.58 19.11 -2.57
C THR A 115 -2.56 18.67 -1.53
N ILE A 116 -2.06 17.44 -1.64
CA ILE A 116 -1.11 16.88 -0.66
C ILE A 116 0.21 17.65 -0.63
N PHE A 117 0.72 18.00 -1.80
CA PHE A 117 2.03 18.63 -1.95
C PHE A 117 1.96 20.14 -2.19
N ASN A 118 0.89 20.80 -1.74
CA ASN A 118 0.77 22.24 -1.86
C ASN A 118 1.86 22.94 -1.03
N PRO A 119 2.87 23.59 -1.66
CA PRO A 119 4.01 24.12 -0.92
C PRO A 119 3.65 25.26 0.03
N THR A 120 2.67 26.09 -0.33
CA THR A 120 2.24 27.21 0.51
C THR A 120 1.57 26.71 1.80
N ARG A 121 0.68 25.74 1.68
CA ARG A 121 -0.03 25.19 2.85
C ARG A 121 0.87 24.33 3.71
N LEU A 122 1.80 23.60 3.10
CA LEU A 122 2.80 22.82 3.83
C LEU A 122 3.72 23.76 4.64
N ALA A 123 4.13 24.87 4.06
CA ALA A 123 4.93 25.90 4.76
C ALA A 123 4.16 26.52 5.94
N ASN A 124 2.84 26.58 5.87
CA ASN A 124 1.99 27.08 6.95
C ASN A 124 1.69 26.03 8.04
N GLY A 125 2.28 24.84 7.97
CA GLY A 125 2.08 23.78 8.94
C GLY A 125 0.80 22.97 8.74
N GLU A 126 0.16 23.06 7.60
CA GLU A 126 -1.09 22.35 7.29
C GLU A 126 -0.88 20.94 6.73
N GLY A 127 0.35 20.42 6.75
CA GLY A 127 0.70 19.13 6.15
C GLY A 127 -0.12 17.96 6.68
N SER A 128 -0.35 17.91 7.99
CA SER A 128 -1.11 16.83 8.62
C SER A 128 -2.57 16.78 8.17
N SER A 129 -3.19 17.94 7.97
CA SER A 129 -4.58 18.00 7.51
C SER A 129 -4.72 17.78 6.00
N LEU A 130 -3.67 18.09 5.21
CA LEU A 130 -3.69 17.93 3.78
C LEU A 130 -3.39 16.50 3.33
N GLY A 131 -2.47 15.84 4.02
CA GLY A 131 -1.93 14.54 3.59
C GLY A 131 -2.52 13.33 4.26
N THR A 132 -3.48 13.48 5.16
CA THR A 132 -4.13 12.36 5.84
C THR A 132 -5.10 11.65 4.91
N LEU A 133 -4.94 10.33 4.79
CA LEU A 133 -5.73 9.49 3.90
C LEU A 133 -6.64 8.58 4.71
N ILE A 134 -7.78 8.23 4.13
CA ILE A 134 -8.68 7.23 4.68
C ILE A 134 -8.88 6.17 3.60
N PHE A 135 -8.49 4.93 3.89
CA PHE A 135 -8.68 3.80 2.98
C PHE A 135 -9.59 2.75 3.60
N ASP A 136 -10.57 2.32 2.84
CA ASP A 136 -11.26 1.06 3.10
C ASP A 136 -10.61 0.01 2.21
N ILE A 137 -10.06 -1.04 2.80
CA ILE A 137 -9.29 -2.06 2.11
C ILE A 137 -9.94 -3.42 2.34
N GLU A 138 -10.19 -4.14 1.25
CA GLU A 138 -10.60 -5.55 1.27
C GLU A 138 -9.45 -6.40 0.76
N LEU A 139 -8.96 -7.31 1.57
CA LEU A 139 -7.91 -8.24 1.18
C LEU A 139 -8.52 -9.46 0.50
N LEU A 140 -8.32 -9.57 -0.81
CA LEU A 140 -8.91 -10.63 -1.62
C LEU A 140 -8.05 -11.89 -1.65
N GLN A 141 -6.73 -11.73 -1.78
CA GLN A 141 -5.83 -12.84 -2.00
C GLN A 141 -4.40 -12.51 -1.58
N ILE A 142 -3.72 -13.52 -1.08
CA ILE A 142 -2.28 -13.49 -0.82
C ILE A 142 -1.65 -14.61 -1.65
N ARG A 143 -0.65 -14.25 -2.46
CA ARG A 143 0.10 -15.22 -3.27
C ARG A 143 1.56 -15.17 -2.86
N HIS A 144 2.10 -16.35 -2.54
CA HIS A 144 3.54 -16.50 -2.37
C HIS A 144 4.15 -16.71 -3.76
N LEU A 145 5.06 -15.81 -4.16
CA LEU A 145 5.76 -15.95 -5.42
C LEU A 145 6.77 -17.08 -5.26
N THR A 146 6.58 -18.16 -5.99
CA THR A 146 7.57 -19.25 -6.06
C THR A 146 8.77 -18.75 -6.85
N ASN A 147 9.94 -18.84 -6.22
CA ASN A 147 11.19 -18.54 -6.90
C ASN A 147 11.53 -19.68 -7.86
N LYS A 148 11.17 -19.52 -9.13
CA LYS A 148 11.47 -20.52 -10.17
C LYS A 148 12.96 -20.76 -10.38
N LEU A 149 13.80 -19.85 -9.87
CA LEU A 149 15.26 -19.99 -9.95
C LEU A 149 15.83 -21.00 -8.95
N ALA A 150 15.02 -21.43 -7.96
CA ALA A 150 15.41 -22.41 -6.96
C ALA A 150 15.01 -23.83 -7.35
N SER A 151 14.35 -24.04 -8.47
CA SER A 151 14.14 -25.40 -8.97
C SER A 151 15.49 -25.94 -9.45
N PRO A 152 16.04 -26.99 -8.82
CA PRO A 152 17.16 -27.68 -9.43
C PRO A 152 16.69 -28.15 -10.79
N GLY A 153 17.39 -27.74 -11.83
CA GLY A 153 17.05 -28.10 -13.18
C GLY A 153 16.85 -29.59 -13.28
N SER A 154 15.64 -29.98 -13.45
CA SER A 154 15.32 -31.32 -13.88
C SER A 154 15.67 -31.43 -15.35
#